data_8da022b1dd5bef2c68be76db58657d71
#
_entry.id   8da022b1dd5bef2c68be76db58657d71
#
_cell.length_a   1.000
_cell.length_b   1.000
_cell.length_c   1.000
_cell.angle_alpha   90.00
_cell.angle_beta   90.00
_cell.angle_gamma   90.00
#
_symmetry.space_group_name_H-M   'P 1'
#
loop_
_entity.id
_entity.type
_entity.pdbx_description
1 polymer ?
#
loop_
_entity_poly.entity_id
_entity_poly.type
_entity_poly.pdbx_seq_one_letter_code
_entity_poly.pdbx_strand_id
1 'polypeptide(L)'
;MTTPVWDFLKGYRREGRLHMPGHKGAGPLGCERWDITEVAGADSLYEASGIIAESEGNAAALFGSGATFYSTEGSSQCIKAMLFLALRHRPAGTPPVVVAARNVHKSFVHA
;
A
#
# COMPACT_ATOMS: atom_id res chain seq x y z
N MET A 1 16.54 -5.75 -9.88
CA MET A 1 15.52 -5.29 -8.89
C MET A 1 14.80 -6.54 -8.40
N THR A 2 14.71 -6.75 -7.11
CA THR A 2 13.98 -7.87 -6.48
C THR A 2 12.50 -7.55 -6.39
N THR A 3 11.67 -8.60 -6.22
CA THR A 3 10.22 -8.47 -5.99
C THR A 3 9.86 -9.15 -4.67
N PRO A 4 10.26 -8.55 -3.51
CA PRO A 4 10.29 -9.23 -2.21
C PRO A 4 8.97 -9.89 -1.82
N VAL A 5 7.85 -9.18 -1.96
CA VAL A 5 6.51 -9.70 -1.65
C VAL A 5 6.14 -10.87 -2.57
N TRP A 6 6.39 -10.73 -3.87
CA TRP A 6 6.10 -11.79 -4.84
C TRP A 6 7.00 -13.02 -4.64
N ASP A 7 8.27 -12.81 -4.34
CA ASP A 7 9.23 -13.88 -4.11
C ASP A 7 8.89 -14.66 -2.84
N PHE A 8 8.46 -13.97 -1.78
CA PHE A 8 7.92 -14.59 -0.57
C PHE A 8 6.68 -15.44 -0.88
N LEU A 9 5.69 -14.89 -1.57
CA LEU A 9 4.45 -15.60 -1.94
C LEU A 9 4.71 -16.87 -2.75
N LYS A 10 5.64 -16.84 -3.69
CA LYS A 10 6.03 -18.03 -4.47
C LYS A 10 6.58 -19.16 -3.60
N GLY A 11 7.39 -18.81 -2.61
CA GLY A 11 7.94 -19.76 -1.63
C GLY A 11 6.85 -20.31 -0.71
N TYR A 12 6.04 -19.41 -0.16
CA TYR A 12 4.99 -19.71 0.80
C TYR A 12 3.90 -20.66 0.29
N ARG A 13 3.65 -20.70 -1.02
CA ARG A 13 2.68 -21.61 -1.66
C ARG A 13 2.85 -23.08 -1.29
N ARG A 14 4.04 -23.50 -0.92
CA ARG A 14 4.39 -24.90 -0.64
C ARG A 14 4.09 -25.32 0.79
N GLU A 15 3.74 -24.39 1.65
CA GLU A 15 3.48 -24.64 3.07
C GLU A 15 2.01 -24.96 3.35
N GLY A 16 1.77 -25.76 4.38
CA GLY A 16 0.42 -26.02 4.89
C GLY A 16 -0.18 -24.77 5.53
N ARG A 17 -1.36 -24.37 5.10
CA ARG A 17 -2.03 -23.14 5.54
C ARG A 17 -3.06 -23.42 6.64
N LEU A 18 -2.69 -23.23 7.88
CA LEU A 18 -3.59 -23.37 9.03
C LEU A 18 -4.12 -22.03 9.56
N HIS A 19 -3.65 -20.91 9.00
CA HIS A 19 -4.05 -19.54 9.33
C HIS A 19 -5.19 -19.03 8.44
N MET A 20 -5.67 -17.82 8.71
CA MET A 20 -6.56 -17.08 7.81
C MET A 20 -5.80 -16.67 6.51
N PRO A 21 -6.47 -16.46 5.40
CA PRO A 21 -7.93 -16.56 5.20
C PRO A 21 -8.46 -18.01 5.16
N GLY A 22 -9.77 -18.13 5.40
CA GLY A 22 -10.47 -19.44 5.55
C GLY A 22 -10.41 -20.35 4.34
N HIS A 23 -10.24 -19.84 3.11
CA HIS A 23 -10.12 -20.62 1.88
C HIS A 23 -8.80 -21.42 1.78
N LYS A 24 -7.84 -21.20 2.66
CA LYS A 24 -6.56 -21.94 2.75
C LYS A 24 -5.77 -22.03 1.44
N GLY A 25 -5.92 -21.01 0.58
CA GLY A 25 -5.27 -20.96 -0.72
C GLY A 25 -5.98 -21.72 -1.83
N ALA A 26 -7.20 -22.22 -1.60
CA ALA A 26 -8.02 -22.91 -2.58
C ALA A 26 -9.35 -22.15 -2.79
N GLY A 27 -9.76 -21.99 -4.02
CA GLY A 27 -11.01 -21.31 -4.37
C GLY A 27 -11.21 -21.20 -5.88
N PRO A 28 -12.40 -20.73 -6.32
CA PRO A 28 -12.78 -20.73 -7.71
C PRO A 28 -12.05 -19.68 -8.57
N LEU A 29 -11.50 -18.63 -7.98
CA LEU A 29 -10.87 -17.52 -8.70
C LEU A 29 -9.41 -17.79 -9.08
N GLY A 30 -8.77 -18.76 -8.42
CA GLY A 30 -7.38 -19.12 -8.66
C GLY A 30 -6.34 -18.14 -8.06
N CYS A 31 -6.76 -16.98 -7.58
CA CYS A 31 -5.92 -16.02 -6.87
C CYS A 31 -5.78 -16.31 -5.37
N GLU A 32 -6.66 -17.13 -4.80
CA GLU A 32 -6.69 -17.48 -3.37
C GLU A 32 -5.37 -18.08 -2.89
N ARG A 33 -4.65 -18.72 -3.79
CA ARG A 33 -3.31 -19.27 -3.50
C ARG A 33 -2.26 -18.20 -3.15
N TRP A 34 -2.52 -16.95 -3.52
CA TRP A 34 -1.65 -15.81 -3.26
C TRP A 34 -2.13 -14.95 -2.09
N ASP A 35 -3.33 -15.23 -1.60
CA ASP A 35 -3.93 -14.51 -0.50
C ASP A 35 -3.47 -15.11 0.83
N ILE A 36 -2.76 -14.30 1.61
CA ILE A 36 -2.24 -14.65 2.93
C ILE A 36 -2.50 -13.51 3.90
N THR A 37 -2.34 -13.78 5.18
CA THR A 37 -2.39 -12.78 6.25
C THR A 37 -0.96 -12.45 6.72
N GLU A 38 -0.85 -11.72 7.80
CA GLU A 38 0.39 -11.33 8.48
C GLU A 38 1.03 -12.53 9.20
N VAL A 39 1.54 -13.47 8.43
CA VAL A 39 2.28 -14.63 8.92
C VAL A 39 3.77 -14.30 9.05
N ALA A 40 4.51 -15.13 9.76
CA ALA A 40 5.95 -14.94 9.93
C ALA A 40 6.66 -14.75 8.57
N GLY A 41 7.34 -13.63 8.42
CA GLY A 41 8.03 -13.23 7.19
C GLY A 41 7.19 -12.53 6.13
N ALA A 42 5.85 -12.49 6.28
CA ALA A 42 4.97 -11.78 5.33
C ALA A 42 4.95 -10.26 5.53
N ASP A 43 5.39 -9.79 6.71
CA ASP A 43 5.30 -8.39 7.10
C ASP A 43 3.85 -7.91 7.29
N SER A 44 3.66 -6.66 7.68
CA SER A 44 2.39 -5.97 7.83
C SER A 44 2.43 -4.66 7.06
N LEU A 45 1.40 -4.35 6.30
CA LEU A 45 1.34 -3.09 5.54
C LEU A 45 1.36 -1.86 6.46
N TYR A 46 0.84 -1.99 7.67
CA TYR A 46 0.85 -0.89 8.64
C TYR A 46 2.25 -0.62 9.21
N GLU A 47 3.01 -1.66 9.50
CA GLU A 47 4.34 -1.54 10.08
C GLU A 47 5.43 -1.37 9.01
N ALA A 48 5.29 -2.07 7.89
CA ALA A 48 6.21 -2.08 6.75
C ALA A 48 7.68 -2.10 7.18
N SER A 49 8.05 -3.15 7.93
CA SER A 49 9.39 -3.28 8.51
C SER A 49 10.25 -4.37 7.85
N GLY A 50 9.66 -5.17 6.96
CA GLY A 50 10.28 -6.33 6.29
C GLY A 50 10.19 -6.25 4.76
N ILE A 51 9.59 -7.29 4.15
CA ILE A 51 9.49 -7.40 2.68
C ILE A 51 8.64 -6.30 2.04
N ILE A 52 7.68 -5.74 2.76
CA ILE A 52 6.89 -4.61 2.27
C ILE A 52 7.77 -3.36 2.22
N ALA A 53 8.51 -3.05 3.28
CA ALA A 53 9.46 -1.94 3.28
C ALA A 53 10.51 -2.06 2.16
N GLU A 54 11.05 -3.25 1.94
CA GLU A 54 11.99 -3.49 0.83
C GLU A 54 11.31 -3.25 -0.53
N SER A 55 10.07 -3.70 -0.69
CA SER A 55 9.30 -3.50 -1.92
C SER A 55 8.97 -2.02 -2.16
N GLU A 56 8.61 -1.26 -1.11
CA GLU A 56 8.39 0.18 -1.18
C GLU A 56 9.68 0.94 -1.54
N GLY A 57 10.82 0.53 -0.97
CA GLY A 57 12.14 1.05 -1.35
C GLY A 57 12.49 0.80 -2.81
N ASN A 58 12.21 -0.40 -3.32
CA ASN A 58 12.38 -0.73 -4.73
C ASN A 58 11.50 0.12 -5.64
N ALA A 59 10.25 0.34 -5.24
CA ALA A 59 9.33 1.22 -5.98
C ALA A 59 9.81 2.68 -5.94
N ALA A 60 10.28 3.17 -4.80
CA ALA A 60 10.85 4.51 -4.69
C ALA A 60 12.05 4.70 -5.63
N ALA A 61 12.95 3.74 -5.68
CA ALA A 61 14.09 3.76 -6.60
C ALA A 61 13.65 3.72 -8.08
N LEU A 62 12.63 2.92 -8.42
CA LEU A 62 12.10 2.82 -9.78
C LEU A 62 11.47 4.13 -10.25
N PHE A 63 10.72 4.81 -9.40
CA PHE A 63 10.03 6.06 -9.72
C PHE A 63 10.88 7.31 -9.46
N GLY A 64 12.08 7.17 -8.91
CA GLY A 64 12.95 8.29 -8.54
C GLY A 64 12.34 9.18 -7.45
N SER A 65 11.51 8.62 -6.58
CA SER A 65 10.88 9.32 -5.46
C SER A 65 11.70 9.20 -4.17
N GLY A 66 11.53 10.14 -3.24
CA GLY A 66 12.19 10.08 -1.93
C GLY A 66 11.66 8.94 -1.04
N ALA A 67 10.39 8.58 -1.23
CA ALA A 67 9.73 7.43 -0.59
C ALA A 67 8.51 7.00 -1.42
N THR A 68 8.08 5.77 -1.23
CA THR A 68 6.83 5.23 -1.80
C THR A 68 6.13 4.41 -0.73
N PHE A 69 4.82 4.53 -0.63
CA PHE A 69 3.99 3.79 0.32
C PHE A 69 2.84 3.12 -0.41
N TYR A 70 2.55 1.89 -0.06
CA TYR A 70 1.42 1.16 -0.62
C TYR A 70 0.11 1.52 0.09
N SER A 71 -0.97 1.55 -0.67
CA SER A 71 -2.32 1.79 -0.16
C SER A 71 -3.26 0.69 -0.63
N THR A 72 -4.09 0.17 0.27
CA THR A 72 -5.14 -0.81 -0.03
C THR A 72 -6.49 -0.17 -0.35
N GLU A 73 -6.66 1.13 -0.08
CA GLU A 73 -7.91 1.87 -0.33
C GLU A 73 -7.88 2.66 -1.65
N GLY A 74 -6.93 2.34 -2.52
CA GLY A 74 -6.82 2.92 -3.84
C GLY A 74 -6.42 4.41 -3.83
N SER A 75 -6.60 5.05 -4.99
CA SER A 75 -6.21 6.45 -5.20
C SER A 75 -6.93 7.45 -4.29
N SER A 76 -8.11 7.12 -3.78
CA SER A 76 -8.84 8.00 -2.87
C SER A 76 -8.09 8.22 -1.56
N GLN A 77 -7.51 7.17 -1.00
CA GLN A 77 -6.67 7.29 0.20
C GLN A 77 -5.39 8.09 -0.10
N CYS A 78 -4.76 7.84 -1.23
CA CYS A 78 -3.56 8.58 -1.65
C CYS A 78 -3.84 10.08 -1.79
N ILE A 79 -4.97 10.46 -2.40
CA ILE A 79 -5.39 11.87 -2.52
C ILE A 79 -5.57 12.51 -1.15
N LYS A 80 -6.25 11.84 -0.22
CA LYS A 80 -6.42 12.32 1.16
C LYS A 80 -5.10 12.50 1.87
N ALA A 81 -4.21 11.52 1.76
CA ALA A 81 -2.87 11.59 2.34
C ALA A 81 -2.05 12.76 1.79
N MET A 82 -2.06 12.98 0.46
CA MET A 82 -1.38 14.12 -0.18
C MET A 82 -1.92 15.46 0.33
N LEU A 83 -3.23 15.63 0.40
CA LEU A 83 -3.83 16.87 0.90
C LEU A 83 -3.52 17.10 2.37
N PHE A 84 -3.61 16.06 3.19
CA PHE A 84 -3.24 16.14 4.60
C PHE A 84 -1.79 16.58 4.79
N LEU A 85 -0.85 15.95 4.06
CA LEU A 85 0.58 16.29 4.14
C LEU A 85 0.84 17.72 3.67
N ALA A 86 0.25 18.15 2.56
CA ALA A 86 0.39 19.51 2.05
C ALA A 86 -0.12 20.56 3.06
N LEU A 87 -1.28 20.32 3.65
CA LEU A 87 -1.86 21.22 4.64
C LEU A 87 -1.07 21.23 5.95
N ARG A 88 -0.53 20.09 6.37
CA ARG A 88 0.27 19.99 7.59
C ARG A 88 1.63 20.70 7.46
N HIS A 89 2.24 20.65 6.29
CA HIS A 89 3.55 21.25 6.02
C HIS A 89 3.46 22.69 5.50
N ARG A 90 2.28 23.32 5.52
CA ARG A 90 2.14 24.72 5.14
C ARG A 90 2.91 25.66 6.08
N PRO A 91 3.37 26.82 5.63
CA PRO A 91 4.01 27.80 6.49
C PRO A 91 3.11 28.24 7.65
N ALA A 92 3.68 28.49 8.81
CA ALA A 92 2.94 28.98 9.98
C ALA A 92 2.19 30.28 9.66
N GLY A 93 0.95 30.40 10.12
CA GLY A 93 0.10 31.58 9.87
C GLY A 93 -0.60 31.59 8.50
N THR A 94 -0.27 30.65 7.62
CA THR A 94 -0.97 30.54 6.33
C THR A 94 -2.33 29.84 6.51
N PRO A 95 -3.44 30.38 6.01
CA PRO A 95 -4.74 29.71 6.08
C PRO A 95 -4.74 28.41 5.28
N PRO A 96 -5.49 27.38 5.71
CA PRO A 96 -5.58 26.10 5.01
C PRO A 96 -6.48 26.20 3.78
N VAL A 97 -6.00 26.85 2.73
CA VAL A 97 -6.74 27.05 1.47
C VAL A 97 -6.18 26.12 0.41
N VAL A 98 -7.06 25.38 -0.24
CA VAL A 98 -6.75 24.53 -1.39
C VAL A 98 -7.48 25.05 -2.61
N VAL A 99 -6.75 25.32 -3.69
CA VAL A 99 -7.32 25.73 -4.98
C VAL A 99 -7.32 24.53 -5.92
N ALA A 100 -8.47 24.20 -6.47
CA ALA A 100 -8.64 23.06 -7.35
C ALA A 100 -9.44 23.43 -8.60
N ALA A 101 -9.22 22.72 -9.70
CA ALA A 101 -10.01 22.86 -10.90
C ALA A 101 -11.44 22.33 -10.68
N ARG A 102 -12.41 22.87 -11.43
CA ARG A 102 -13.83 22.49 -11.29
C ARG A 102 -14.09 21.01 -11.58
N ASN A 103 -13.26 20.38 -12.38
CA ASN A 103 -13.40 18.99 -12.84
C ASN A 103 -12.60 17.98 -12.02
N VAL A 104 -12.21 18.32 -10.78
CA VAL A 104 -11.54 17.36 -9.89
C VAL A 104 -12.47 16.20 -9.52
N HIS A 105 -11.88 15.05 -9.29
CA HIS A 105 -12.62 13.88 -8.85
C HIS A 105 -13.23 14.08 -7.45
N LYS A 106 -14.38 13.47 -7.21
CA LYS A 106 -15.10 13.56 -5.92
C LYS A 106 -14.24 13.22 -4.70
N SER A 107 -13.29 12.31 -4.83
CA SER A 107 -12.36 11.94 -3.74
C SER A 107 -11.52 13.12 -3.26
N PHE A 108 -11.26 14.11 -4.11
CA PHE A 108 -10.55 15.32 -3.74
C PHE A 108 -11.45 16.29 -2.97
N VAL A 109 -12.72 16.38 -3.36
CA VAL A 109 -13.70 17.27 -2.72
C VAL A 109 -14.09 16.76 -1.33
N HIS A 110 -14.04 15.44 -1.12
CA HIS A 110 -14.43 14.78 0.14
C HIS A 110 -13.21 14.34 0.98
N ALA A 111 -12.06 14.88 0.70
CA ALA A 111 -10.82 14.56 1.43
C ALA A 111 -10.72 15.29 2.77
#